data_4626e72099a4eee3bcae0db7d4940921
#
_entry.id   4626e72099a4eee3bcae0db7d4940921
#
_cell.length_a   1.000
_cell.length_b   1.000
_cell.length_c   1.000
_cell.angle_alpha   90.00
_cell.angle_beta   90.00
_cell.angle_gamma   90.00
#
_symmetry.space_group_name_H-M   'P 1'
#
loop_
_entity.id
_entity.type
_entity.pdbx_description
1 polymer ?
#
loop_
_entity_poly.entity_id
_entity_poly.type
_entity_poly.pdbx_seq_one_letter_code
_entity_poly.pdbx_strand_id
1 'polypeptide(L)'
;MTPPPDDGSTLRQSFAVRVSRLEDRWHCELLAADADDELPVLERALGEPGAAGWPGPFVVVVDSRLYFVVLAHGPGGMVRALVSDATFQEWVLAAEVVERYGIAVETGTTVDDAFDEDGQGWPGGDLDVFADAGLPAEELARLLDSDELWADEMVLSIARRLGFADELVAVAAA
;
A
#
# COMPACT_ATOMS: atom_id res chain seq x y z
N MET A 1 -11.02 0.55 35.41
CA MET A 1 -10.83 -0.39 34.30
C MET A 1 -9.68 0.13 33.44
N THR A 2 -8.61 -0.61 33.40
CA THR A 2 -7.44 -0.24 32.56
C THR A 2 -7.86 -0.43 31.11
N PRO A 3 -7.72 0.56 30.24
CA PRO A 3 -7.96 0.32 28.82
C PRO A 3 -7.04 -0.80 28.34
N PRO A 4 -7.48 -1.62 27.39
CA PRO A 4 -6.58 -2.61 26.80
C PRO A 4 -5.35 -1.87 26.30
N PRO A 5 -4.18 -2.51 26.30
CA PRO A 5 -3.00 -1.89 25.74
C PRO A 5 -3.36 -1.47 24.31
N ASP A 6 -3.13 -0.20 24.05
CA ASP A 6 -3.25 0.33 22.69
C ASP A 6 -2.33 -0.55 21.83
N ASP A 7 -2.90 -1.42 21.04
CA ASP A 7 -2.14 -2.31 20.16
C ASP A 7 -1.51 -1.56 18.99
N GLY A 8 -1.47 -0.24 19.09
CA GLY A 8 -0.75 0.63 18.18
C GLY A 8 -1.42 0.90 16.85
N SER A 9 -2.45 0.14 16.49
CA SER A 9 -3.14 0.37 15.23
C SER A 9 -4.47 1.09 15.44
N THR A 10 -4.57 2.29 14.88
CA THR A 10 -5.80 3.06 14.85
C THR A 10 -6.62 2.79 13.59
N LEU A 11 -6.08 2.02 12.64
CA LEU A 11 -6.71 1.76 11.35
C LEU A 11 -7.44 0.41 11.34
N ARG A 12 -8.39 0.26 10.41
CA ARG A 12 -9.06 -1.01 10.16
C ARG A 12 -8.06 -2.06 9.69
N GLN A 13 -8.39 -3.33 9.91
CA GLN A 13 -7.56 -4.46 9.47
C GLN A 13 -7.52 -4.59 7.94
N SER A 14 -8.61 -4.24 7.27
CA SER A 14 -8.71 -4.21 5.82
C SER A 14 -9.42 -2.94 5.38
N PHE A 15 -8.84 -2.25 4.41
CA PHE A 15 -9.45 -1.06 3.80
C PHE A 15 -8.77 -0.75 2.47
N ALA A 16 -9.47 0.01 1.65
CA ALA A 16 -8.93 0.57 0.42
C ALA A 16 -9.24 2.07 0.39
N VAL A 17 -8.25 2.89 0.10
CA VAL A 17 -8.38 4.34 0.04
C VAL A 17 -7.76 4.90 -1.24
N ARG A 18 -8.39 5.92 -1.79
CA ARG A 18 -7.82 6.76 -2.82
C ARG A 18 -7.28 8.01 -2.15
N VAL A 19 -6.01 8.31 -2.39
CA VAL A 19 -5.34 9.48 -1.84
C VAL A 19 -5.04 10.45 -2.97
N SER A 20 -5.46 11.69 -2.83
CA SER A 20 -5.24 12.73 -3.82
C SER A 20 -4.85 14.04 -3.16
N ARG A 21 -4.36 14.97 -3.95
CA ARG A 21 -4.00 16.30 -3.47
C ARG A 21 -4.68 17.35 -4.33
N LEU A 22 -5.49 18.19 -3.70
CA LEU A 22 -6.21 19.27 -4.36
C LEU A 22 -5.90 20.57 -3.63
N GLU A 23 -5.49 21.60 -4.37
CA GLU A 23 -5.19 22.92 -3.80
C GLU A 23 -4.21 22.85 -2.61
N ASP A 24 -3.15 22.04 -2.75
CA ASP A 24 -2.14 21.78 -1.71
C ASP A 24 -2.65 21.09 -0.44
N ARG A 25 -3.86 20.53 -0.51
CA ARG A 25 -4.44 19.73 0.60
C ARG A 25 -4.59 18.29 0.22
N TRP A 26 -4.30 17.43 1.18
CA TRP A 26 -4.51 16.00 1.04
C TRP A 26 -5.98 15.64 1.22
N HIS A 27 -6.44 14.69 0.40
CA HIS A 27 -7.79 14.13 0.47
C HIS A 27 -7.69 12.62 0.43
N CYS A 28 -8.33 11.97 1.41
CA CYS A 28 -8.45 10.52 1.44
C CYS A 28 -9.92 10.15 1.28
N GLU A 29 -10.21 9.23 0.38
CA GLU A 29 -11.55 8.72 0.12
C GLU A 29 -11.54 7.21 0.36
N LEU A 30 -12.37 6.75 1.29
CA LEU A 30 -12.55 5.32 1.54
C LEU A 30 -13.33 4.70 0.39
N LEU A 31 -12.78 3.67 -0.23
CA LEU A 31 -13.46 2.94 -1.29
C LEU A 31 -14.47 1.95 -0.71
N ALA A 32 -15.37 1.44 -1.57
CA ALA A 32 -16.39 0.48 -1.15
C ALA A 32 -15.75 -0.76 -0.49
N ALA A 33 -16.47 -1.40 0.43
CA ALA A 33 -15.95 -2.49 1.24
C ALA A 33 -15.49 -3.73 0.44
N ASP A 34 -15.97 -3.88 -0.79
CA ASP A 34 -15.60 -4.96 -1.70
C ASP A 34 -14.47 -4.56 -2.67
N ALA A 35 -14.03 -3.31 -2.62
CA ALA A 35 -12.98 -2.82 -3.52
C ALA A 35 -11.60 -3.42 -3.21
N ASP A 36 -11.37 -3.87 -2.00
CA ASP A 36 -10.11 -4.45 -1.56
C ASP A 36 -9.80 -5.81 -2.19
N ASP A 37 -10.79 -6.45 -2.81
CA ASP A 37 -10.63 -7.76 -3.45
C ASP A 37 -10.64 -7.69 -4.98
N GLU A 38 -10.91 -6.53 -5.57
CA GLU A 38 -11.12 -6.42 -7.02
C GLU A 38 -10.16 -5.41 -7.67
N LEU A 39 -9.09 -5.91 -8.28
CA LEU A 39 -8.11 -5.07 -8.96
C LEU A 39 -8.71 -4.12 -10.00
N PRO A 40 -9.66 -4.52 -10.88
CA PRO A 40 -10.26 -3.57 -11.81
C PRO A 40 -10.98 -2.40 -11.16
N VAL A 41 -11.56 -2.60 -9.98
CA VAL A 41 -12.20 -1.53 -9.20
C VAL A 41 -11.14 -0.54 -8.69
N LEU A 42 -10.02 -1.06 -8.21
CA LEU A 42 -8.90 -0.25 -7.72
C LEU A 42 -8.26 0.57 -8.87
N GLU A 43 -8.05 -0.05 -10.01
CA GLU A 43 -7.52 0.63 -11.20
C GLU A 43 -8.44 1.76 -11.66
N ARG A 44 -9.75 1.52 -11.63
CA ARG A 44 -10.75 2.55 -11.96
C ARG A 44 -10.75 3.68 -10.95
N ALA A 45 -10.61 3.37 -9.66
CA ALA A 45 -10.53 4.36 -8.59
C ALA A 45 -9.29 5.24 -8.72
N LEU A 46 -8.17 4.68 -9.21
CA LEU A 46 -6.96 5.44 -9.46
C LEU A 46 -7.20 6.58 -10.46
N GLY A 47 -8.01 6.34 -11.49
CA GLY A 47 -8.41 7.37 -12.46
C GLY A 47 -7.26 7.88 -13.33
N GLU A 48 -7.43 9.09 -13.83
CA GLU A 48 -6.46 9.74 -14.71
C GLU A 48 -5.28 10.32 -13.93
N PRO A 49 -4.10 10.44 -14.58
CA PRO A 49 -2.97 11.14 -13.96
C PRO A 49 -3.32 12.57 -13.56
N GLY A 50 -2.73 13.04 -12.49
CA GLY A 50 -2.91 14.41 -12.03
C GLY A 50 -2.27 15.45 -12.94
N ALA A 51 -2.46 16.73 -12.60
CA ALA A 51 -1.88 17.85 -13.34
C ALA A 51 -0.34 17.81 -13.29
N ALA A 52 0.29 18.44 -14.25
CA ALA A 52 1.76 18.50 -14.34
C ALA A 52 2.36 19.05 -13.03
N GLY A 53 3.38 18.39 -12.53
CA GLY A 53 4.05 18.77 -11.29
C GLY A 53 3.56 18.06 -10.02
N TRP A 54 2.50 17.27 -10.13
CA TRP A 54 2.01 16.44 -9.05
C TRP A 54 1.91 14.99 -9.55
N PRO A 55 2.40 14.01 -8.78
CA PRO A 55 2.40 12.61 -9.24
C PRO A 55 1.01 12.01 -9.45
N GLY A 56 -0.03 12.74 -9.13
CA GLY A 56 -1.41 12.30 -9.29
C GLY A 56 -1.91 11.49 -8.09
N PRO A 57 -3.17 11.03 -8.15
CA PRO A 57 -3.72 10.20 -7.09
C PRO A 57 -3.02 8.85 -7.03
N PHE A 58 -3.08 8.24 -5.86
CA PHE A 58 -2.70 6.83 -5.69
C PHE A 58 -3.76 6.11 -4.86
N VAL A 59 -3.78 4.78 -4.99
CA VAL A 59 -4.69 3.90 -4.26
C VAL A 59 -3.84 3.03 -3.35
N VAL A 60 -4.26 2.92 -2.09
CA VAL A 60 -3.61 2.05 -1.10
C VAL A 60 -4.65 1.07 -0.57
N VAL A 61 -4.31 -0.21 -0.58
CA VAL A 61 -5.16 -1.28 -0.06
C VAL A 61 -4.40 -2.04 1.01
N VAL A 62 -5.00 -2.17 2.18
CA VAL A 62 -4.49 -3.05 3.25
C VAL A 62 -5.42 -4.25 3.33
N ASP A 63 -4.86 -5.45 3.33
CA ASP A 63 -5.62 -6.69 3.45
C ASP A 63 -5.21 -7.44 4.70
N SER A 64 -6.16 -7.56 5.62
CA SER A 64 -6.05 -8.33 6.86
C SER A 64 -4.81 -8.00 7.71
N ARG A 65 -4.30 -6.78 7.60
CA ARG A 65 -3.04 -6.31 8.23
C ARG A 65 -1.78 -7.05 7.77
N LEU A 66 -1.92 -7.98 6.82
CA LEU A 66 -0.82 -8.87 6.41
C LEU A 66 0.06 -8.23 5.34
N TYR A 67 -0.55 -7.56 4.39
CA TYR A 67 0.17 -6.88 3.34
C TYR A 67 -0.65 -5.67 2.84
N PHE A 68 0.01 -4.79 2.11
CA PHE A 68 -0.68 -3.72 1.41
C PHE A 68 -0.21 -3.63 -0.05
N VAL A 69 -1.07 -3.04 -0.87
CA VAL A 69 -0.82 -2.79 -2.29
C VAL A 69 -0.94 -1.29 -2.54
N VAL A 70 -0.06 -0.76 -3.37
CA VAL A 70 -0.15 0.62 -3.85
C VAL A 70 -0.23 0.62 -5.36
N LEU A 71 -1.18 1.36 -5.91
CA LEU A 71 -1.24 1.70 -7.33
C LEU A 71 -1.02 3.20 -7.47
N ALA A 72 -0.11 3.60 -8.33
CA ALA A 72 0.23 5.01 -8.55
C ALA A 72 0.54 5.26 -10.03
N HIS A 73 0.42 6.51 -10.45
CA HIS A 73 0.85 6.89 -11.80
C HIS A 73 2.36 7.12 -11.84
N GLY A 74 2.99 6.56 -12.86
CA GLY A 74 4.38 6.77 -13.16
C GLY A 74 4.59 7.69 -14.35
N PRO A 75 5.84 7.81 -14.84
CA PRO A 75 6.14 8.59 -16.02
C PRO A 75 5.32 8.14 -17.23
N GLY A 76 4.83 9.10 -18.02
CA GLY A 76 4.04 8.80 -19.22
C GLY A 76 2.64 8.27 -18.95
N GLY A 77 2.13 8.37 -17.72
CA GLY A 77 0.80 7.89 -17.36
C GLY A 77 0.72 6.37 -17.15
N MET A 78 1.84 5.68 -17.14
CA MET A 78 1.87 4.25 -16.82
C MET A 78 1.54 4.05 -15.34
N VAL A 79 0.80 2.99 -15.04
CA VAL A 79 0.51 2.64 -13.64
C VAL A 79 1.68 1.85 -13.07
N ARG A 80 2.12 2.26 -11.89
CA ARG A 80 3.10 1.52 -11.08
C ARG A 80 2.37 0.79 -9.97
N ALA A 81 2.85 -0.38 -9.63
CA ALA A 81 2.31 -1.17 -8.53
C ALA A 81 3.40 -1.60 -7.57
N LEU A 82 3.06 -1.61 -6.29
CA LEU A 82 3.89 -2.12 -5.21
C LEU A 82 3.06 -3.07 -4.37
N VAL A 83 3.62 -4.23 -4.06
CA VAL A 83 3.08 -5.14 -3.04
C VAL A 83 4.09 -5.16 -1.90
N SER A 84 3.65 -4.87 -0.68
CA SER A 84 4.55 -4.79 0.47
C SER A 84 5.20 -6.13 0.80
N ASP A 85 4.52 -7.22 0.49
CA ASP A 85 5.04 -8.57 0.65
C ASP A 85 4.57 -9.46 -0.50
N ALA A 86 5.47 -9.72 -1.45
CA ALA A 86 5.20 -10.54 -2.63
C ALA A 86 5.05 -12.04 -2.31
N THR A 87 5.29 -12.46 -1.07
CA THR A 87 5.09 -13.84 -0.65
C THR A 87 3.62 -14.22 -0.47
N PHE A 88 2.72 -13.22 -0.35
CA PHE A 88 1.27 -13.46 -0.19
C PHE A 88 0.53 -13.73 -1.51
N GLN A 89 1.15 -14.45 -2.44
CA GLN A 89 0.55 -14.79 -3.74
C GLN A 89 -0.65 -15.74 -3.67
N GLU A 90 -0.88 -16.36 -2.54
CA GLU A 90 -2.09 -17.16 -2.33
C GLU A 90 -3.34 -16.30 -2.14
N TRP A 91 -3.16 -15.02 -1.84
CA TRP A 91 -4.25 -14.07 -1.73
C TRP A 91 -4.59 -13.52 -3.11
N VAL A 92 -5.88 -13.49 -3.42
CA VAL A 92 -6.38 -13.17 -4.77
C VAL A 92 -5.85 -11.84 -5.29
N LEU A 93 -5.96 -10.78 -4.48
CA LEU A 93 -5.51 -9.46 -4.90
C LEU A 93 -4.00 -9.42 -5.15
N ALA A 94 -3.21 -9.99 -4.25
CA ALA A 94 -1.74 -10.00 -4.41
C ALA A 94 -1.34 -10.75 -5.69
N ALA A 95 -1.95 -11.89 -5.96
CA ALA A 95 -1.70 -12.67 -7.17
C ALA A 95 -2.08 -11.89 -8.44
N GLU A 96 -3.24 -11.24 -8.45
CA GLU A 96 -3.69 -10.43 -9.58
C GLU A 96 -2.75 -9.26 -9.86
N VAL A 97 -2.29 -8.58 -8.82
CA VAL A 97 -1.35 -7.44 -8.96
C VAL A 97 -0.01 -7.92 -9.51
N VAL A 98 0.52 -9.00 -8.98
CA VAL A 98 1.77 -9.59 -9.45
C VAL A 98 1.68 -9.96 -10.94
N GLU A 99 0.61 -10.61 -11.35
CA GLU A 99 0.39 -11.00 -12.75
C GLU A 99 0.16 -9.79 -13.65
N ARG A 100 -0.73 -8.89 -13.26
CA ARG A 100 -1.14 -7.74 -14.07
C ARG A 100 0.01 -6.78 -14.36
N TYR A 101 0.87 -6.54 -13.38
CA TYR A 101 1.96 -5.57 -13.49
C TYR A 101 3.33 -6.22 -13.71
N GLY A 102 3.36 -7.52 -13.94
CA GLY A 102 4.60 -8.23 -14.25
C GLY A 102 5.64 -8.13 -13.16
N ILE A 103 5.22 -8.14 -11.90
CA ILE A 103 6.12 -8.06 -10.75
C ILE A 103 6.98 -9.32 -10.70
N ALA A 104 8.30 -9.13 -10.67
CA ALA A 104 9.23 -10.25 -10.58
C ALA A 104 9.11 -10.92 -9.21
N VAL A 105 8.84 -12.22 -9.23
CA VAL A 105 8.83 -13.06 -8.04
C VAL A 105 9.92 -14.09 -8.22
N GLU A 106 10.69 -14.37 -7.18
CA GLU A 106 11.71 -15.42 -7.27
C GLU A 106 11.04 -16.76 -7.55
N THR A 107 11.40 -17.36 -8.69
CA THR A 107 10.86 -18.65 -9.11
C THR A 107 11.35 -19.75 -8.16
N GLY A 108 10.42 -20.56 -7.69
CA GLY A 108 10.74 -21.66 -6.78
C GLY A 108 10.53 -21.34 -5.31
N THR A 109 10.13 -20.09 -5.00
CA THR A 109 9.80 -19.73 -3.63
C THR A 109 8.38 -20.18 -3.34
N THR A 110 8.23 -21.08 -2.40
CA THR A 110 6.93 -21.48 -1.87
C THR A 110 6.60 -20.60 -0.67
N VAL A 111 5.35 -20.62 -0.22
CA VAL A 111 4.95 -19.93 1.01
C VAL A 111 5.80 -20.40 2.19
N ASP A 112 6.17 -21.67 2.22
CA ASP A 112 7.04 -22.22 3.26
C ASP A 112 8.45 -21.64 3.19
N ASP A 113 8.98 -21.40 1.99
CA ASP A 113 10.29 -20.76 1.79
C ASP A 113 10.24 -19.26 2.11
N ALA A 114 9.07 -18.63 1.92
CA ALA A 114 8.85 -17.23 2.19
C ALA A 114 8.92 -16.89 3.68
N PHE A 115 8.54 -17.82 4.52
CA PHE A 115 8.68 -17.73 5.99
C PHE A 115 9.94 -18.45 6.45
N ASP A 116 11.03 -18.30 5.71
CA ASP A 116 12.33 -18.84 6.04
C ASP A 116 12.75 -18.46 7.47
N GLU A 117 13.87 -18.96 7.94
CA GLU A 117 14.36 -18.94 9.31
C GLU A 117 14.04 -17.67 10.12
N ASP A 118 13.82 -16.53 9.47
CA ASP A 118 13.52 -15.24 10.10
C ASP A 118 12.05 -14.81 9.95
N GLY A 119 11.20 -15.56 9.23
CA GLY A 119 9.79 -15.24 9.06
C GLY A 119 9.52 -13.96 8.27
N GLN A 120 10.49 -13.48 7.49
CA GLN A 120 10.38 -12.24 6.73
C GLN A 120 9.97 -12.50 5.28
N GLY A 121 8.96 -11.74 4.81
CA GLY A 121 8.65 -11.62 3.41
C GLY A 121 9.53 -10.56 2.73
N TRP A 122 9.29 -10.31 1.46
CA TRP A 122 9.99 -9.27 0.70
C TRP A 122 9.01 -8.52 -0.21
N PRO A 123 9.26 -7.22 -0.44
CA PRO A 123 8.39 -6.44 -1.31
C PRO A 123 8.57 -6.83 -2.78
N GLY A 124 7.53 -6.61 -3.57
CA GLY A 124 7.57 -6.76 -5.01
C GLY A 124 7.02 -5.52 -5.70
N GLY A 125 7.56 -5.21 -6.87
CA GLY A 125 7.12 -4.09 -7.68
C GLY A 125 8.00 -2.86 -7.55
N ASP A 126 7.42 -1.69 -7.73
CA ASP A 126 8.14 -0.43 -7.85
C ASP A 126 8.24 0.30 -6.50
N LEU A 127 9.42 0.31 -5.91
CA LEU A 127 9.67 1.04 -4.66
C LEU A 127 9.68 2.57 -4.86
N ASP A 128 9.71 3.05 -6.09
CA ASP A 128 9.66 4.48 -6.41
C ASP A 128 8.24 5.06 -6.43
N VAL A 129 7.22 4.29 -6.08
CA VAL A 129 5.80 4.72 -6.16
C VAL A 129 5.53 6.03 -5.42
N PHE A 130 6.29 6.34 -4.38
CA PHE A 130 6.15 7.56 -3.58
C PHE A 130 7.32 8.52 -3.73
N ALA A 131 8.29 8.23 -4.60
CA ALA A 131 9.50 9.05 -4.73
C ALA A 131 9.17 10.50 -5.09
N ASP A 132 8.26 10.70 -6.04
CA ASP A 132 7.82 12.03 -6.47
C ASP A 132 7.01 12.77 -5.39
N ALA A 133 6.45 12.05 -4.44
CA ALA A 133 5.70 12.62 -3.32
C ALA A 133 6.60 12.94 -2.11
N GLY A 134 7.87 12.55 -2.15
CA GLY A 134 8.85 12.87 -1.12
C GLY A 134 9.34 11.69 -0.27
N LEU A 135 8.96 10.47 -0.61
CA LEU A 135 9.44 9.27 0.07
C LEU A 135 10.31 8.44 -0.90
N PRO A 136 11.65 8.55 -0.79
CA PRO A 136 12.56 7.82 -1.67
C PRO A 136 12.46 6.30 -1.51
N ALA A 137 12.81 5.56 -2.56
CA ALA A 137 12.78 4.10 -2.57
C ALA A 137 13.57 3.48 -1.40
N GLU A 138 14.71 4.05 -1.03
CA GLU A 138 15.54 3.54 0.07
C GLU A 138 14.84 3.64 1.43
N GLU A 139 14.13 4.75 1.68
CA GLU A 139 13.36 4.93 2.91
C GLU A 139 12.18 3.97 2.96
N LEU A 140 11.49 3.81 1.84
CA LEU A 140 10.37 2.87 1.74
C LEU A 140 10.84 1.43 1.95
N ALA A 141 11.96 1.04 1.35
CA ALA A 141 12.53 -0.29 1.52
C ALA A 141 12.85 -0.59 2.99
N ARG A 142 13.41 0.38 3.72
CA ARG A 142 13.68 0.23 5.17
C ARG A 142 12.40 0.03 5.98
N LEU A 143 11.36 0.77 5.63
CA LEU A 143 10.05 0.64 6.29
C LEU A 143 9.46 -0.75 6.06
N LEU A 144 9.53 -1.25 4.83
CA LEU A 144 9.01 -2.56 4.46
C LEU A 144 9.83 -3.72 5.05
N ASP A 145 11.08 -3.47 5.38
CA ASP A 145 11.97 -4.45 6.01
C ASP A 145 11.73 -4.59 7.52
N SER A 146 10.83 -3.80 8.09
CA SER A 146 10.51 -3.85 9.52
C SER A 146 9.68 -5.09 9.84
N ASP A 147 10.15 -5.90 10.77
CA ASP A 147 9.45 -7.06 11.30
C ASP A 147 8.53 -6.70 12.49
N GLU A 148 8.57 -5.45 12.93
CA GLU A 148 7.78 -4.96 14.06
C GLU A 148 6.44 -4.32 13.68
N LEU A 149 6.26 -4.00 12.38
CA LEU A 149 5.09 -3.28 11.91
C LEU A 149 4.16 -4.18 11.07
N TRP A 150 2.88 -4.10 11.37
CA TRP A 150 1.83 -4.64 10.51
C TRP A 150 1.60 -3.73 9.29
N ALA A 151 0.95 -4.25 8.27
CA ALA A 151 0.74 -3.51 7.02
C ALA A 151 0.01 -2.17 7.22
N ASP A 152 -1.01 -2.14 8.07
CA ASP A 152 -1.73 -0.90 8.40
C ASP A 152 -0.84 0.11 9.12
N GLU A 153 0.06 -0.35 9.98
CA GLU A 153 1.03 0.49 10.67
C GLU A 153 2.08 1.04 9.70
N MET A 154 2.52 0.23 8.73
CA MET A 154 3.41 0.68 7.66
C MET A 154 2.76 1.78 6.83
N VAL A 155 1.49 1.59 6.43
CA VAL A 155 0.73 2.59 5.68
C VAL A 155 0.57 3.88 6.48
N LEU A 156 0.28 3.79 7.77
CA LEU A 156 0.20 4.97 8.64
C LEU A 156 1.54 5.70 8.74
N SER A 157 2.64 4.97 8.79
CA SER A 157 4.00 5.55 8.79
C SER A 157 4.29 6.27 7.48
N ILE A 158 3.91 5.70 6.35
CA ILE A 158 4.00 6.34 5.04
C ILE A 158 3.17 7.63 5.02
N ALA A 159 1.93 7.57 5.51
CA ALA A 159 1.04 8.71 5.57
C ALA A 159 1.62 9.85 6.44
N ARG A 160 2.23 9.54 7.56
CA ARG A 160 2.92 10.53 8.40
C ARG A 160 4.08 11.17 7.67
N ARG A 161 4.86 10.36 6.97
CA ARG A 161 6.02 10.84 6.21
C ARG A 161 5.63 11.77 5.06
N LEU A 162 4.53 11.47 4.38
CA LEU A 162 4.04 12.26 3.25
C LEU A 162 3.13 13.43 3.68
N GLY A 163 2.48 13.34 4.84
CA GLY A 163 1.69 14.41 5.41
C GLY A 163 0.17 14.24 5.33
N PHE A 164 -0.34 13.03 5.09
CA PHE A 164 -1.79 12.75 5.03
C PHE A 164 -2.31 11.82 6.13
N ALA A 165 -1.57 11.67 7.22
CA ALA A 165 -1.96 10.74 8.28
C ALA A 165 -3.30 11.09 8.91
N ASP A 166 -3.58 12.38 9.16
CA ASP A 166 -4.84 12.81 9.76
C ASP A 166 -6.03 12.51 8.87
N GLU A 167 -5.89 12.75 7.56
CA GLU A 167 -6.91 12.46 6.57
C GLU A 167 -7.16 10.96 6.43
N LEU A 168 -6.10 10.16 6.49
CA LEU A 168 -6.20 8.71 6.45
C LEU A 168 -6.96 8.16 7.68
N VAL A 169 -6.58 8.60 8.87
CA VAL A 169 -7.23 8.19 10.11
C VAL A 169 -8.71 8.59 10.10
N ALA A 170 -9.04 9.77 9.58
CA ALA A 170 -10.42 10.26 9.52
C ALA A 170 -11.35 9.32 8.74
N VAL A 171 -10.85 8.63 7.70
CA VAL A 171 -11.68 7.76 6.85
C VAL A 171 -11.47 6.27 7.12
N ALA A 172 -10.31 5.85 7.57
CA ALA A 172 -9.94 4.43 7.72
C ALA A 172 -9.82 3.98 9.19
N ALA A 173 -10.14 4.81 10.15
CA ALA A 173 -10.09 4.43 11.57
C ALA A 173 -11.02 3.25 11.87
N ALA A 174 -10.54 2.38 12.75
CA ALA A 174 -11.30 1.23 13.23
C ALA A 174 -12.52 1.64 14.06
#